data_eac715eefa0da319396efe390e61dcb5
#
_entry.id   eac715eefa0da319396efe390e61dcb5
#
_cell.length_a   1.000
_cell.length_b   1.000
_cell.length_c   1.000
_cell.angle_alpha   90.00
_cell.angle_beta   90.00
_cell.angle_gamma   90.00
#
_symmetry.space_group_name_H-M   'P 1'
#
loop_
_entity.id
_entity.type
_entity.pdbx_description
1 polymer ?
#
loop_
_entity_poly.entity_id
_entity_poly.type
_entity_poly.pdbx_seq_one_letter_code
_entity_poly.pdbx_strand_id
1 'polypeptide(L)'
;MNRKQKLSGTTYQTRTGCGTLYVTINEDNGKPFEVFATMGKAGGCASSQIETIGRLVSLALRYNVDIKKVIKQMAGISCHNALMIGENKILSCADAVANVLQEHIAKK
;
A
#
# COMPACT_ATOMS: atom_id res chain seq x y z
N MET A 1 6.66 15.42 13.06
CA MET A 1 5.29 15.19 13.51
C MET A 1 5.22 14.04 14.47
N ASN A 2 4.56 14.25 15.58
CA ASN A 2 4.42 13.21 16.58
C ASN A 2 3.24 12.30 16.26
N ARG A 3 3.50 11.01 16.27
CA ARG A 3 2.45 10.02 16.09
C ARG A 3 1.68 9.86 17.39
N LYS A 4 0.34 9.81 17.31
CA LYS A 4 -0.48 9.48 18.46
C LYS A 4 -0.21 8.03 18.87
N GLN A 5 -0.38 7.76 20.15
CA GLN A 5 -0.16 6.42 20.69
C GLN A 5 -1.14 5.39 20.13
N LYS A 6 -2.35 5.82 19.80
CA LYS A 6 -3.41 4.93 19.31
C LYS A 6 -4.07 5.54 18.08
N LEU A 7 -4.11 4.77 17.00
CA LEU A 7 -4.76 5.17 15.74
C LEU A 7 -5.74 4.09 15.31
N SER A 8 -6.80 4.51 14.63
CA SER A 8 -7.74 3.58 14.01
C SER A 8 -7.30 3.28 12.60
N GLY A 9 -7.49 2.05 12.16
CA GLY A 9 -7.07 1.66 10.81
C GLY A 9 -7.83 0.49 10.25
N THR A 10 -7.58 0.22 8.97
CA THR A 10 -8.17 -0.89 8.23
C THR A 10 -7.05 -1.70 7.60
N THR A 11 -7.15 -3.01 7.69
CA THR A 11 -6.21 -3.91 7.04
C THR A 11 -6.88 -4.57 5.84
N TYR A 12 -6.25 -4.45 4.68
CA TYR A 12 -6.71 -5.05 3.44
C TYR A 12 -5.83 -6.23 3.09
N GLN A 13 -6.44 -7.29 2.56
CA GLN A 13 -5.73 -8.42 2.01
C GLN A 13 -5.91 -8.42 0.50
N THR A 14 -4.83 -8.52 -0.23
CA THR A 14 -4.88 -8.60 -1.69
C THR A 14 -3.82 -9.58 -2.18
N ARG A 15 -4.00 -10.09 -3.38
CA ARG A 15 -3.04 -11.03 -3.97
C ARG A 15 -2.21 -10.35 -5.03
N THR A 16 -0.93 -10.75 -5.09
CA THR A 16 -0.01 -10.32 -6.14
C THR A 16 0.62 -11.55 -6.75
N GLY A 17 1.34 -11.38 -7.85
CA GLY A 17 2.11 -12.47 -8.45
C GLY A 17 3.22 -13.00 -7.54
N CYS A 18 3.63 -12.21 -6.53
CA CYS A 18 4.67 -12.60 -5.59
C CYS A 18 4.13 -13.22 -4.30
N GLY A 19 2.81 -13.16 -4.06
CA GLY A 19 2.20 -13.72 -2.86
C GLY A 19 1.04 -12.87 -2.36
N THR A 20 0.56 -13.21 -1.16
CA THR A 20 -0.51 -12.46 -0.51
C THR A 20 0.05 -11.24 0.18
N LEU A 21 -0.54 -10.10 -0.08
CA LEU A 21 -0.13 -8.82 0.46
C LEU A 21 -1.17 -8.33 1.47
N TYR A 22 -0.70 -7.89 2.62
CA TYR A 22 -1.54 -7.26 3.64
C TYR A 22 -1.15 -5.80 3.75
N VAL A 23 -2.12 -4.90 3.62
CA VAL A 23 -1.89 -3.46 3.71
C VAL A 23 -2.76 -2.90 4.81
N THR A 24 -2.14 -2.29 5.81
CA THR A 24 -2.84 -1.63 6.91
C THR A 24 -2.71 -0.12 6.74
N ILE A 25 -3.84 0.57 6.72
CA ILE A 25 -3.88 2.02 6.60
C ILE A 25 -4.46 2.57 7.89
N ASN A 26 -3.63 3.27 8.67
CA ASN A 26 -4.08 3.91 9.90
C ASN A 26 -4.35 5.39 9.64
N GLU A 27 -5.39 5.90 10.29
CA GLU A 27 -5.86 7.27 10.09
C GLU A 27 -5.67 8.10 11.34
N ASP A 28 -5.38 9.39 11.14
CA ASP A 28 -5.36 10.39 12.19
C ASP A 28 -6.33 11.48 11.78
N ASN A 29 -7.36 11.70 12.61
CA ASN A 29 -8.43 12.67 12.33
C ASN A 29 -9.09 12.45 10.96
N GLY A 30 -9.28 11.18 10.60
CA GLY A 30 -9.96 10.82 9.36
C GLY A 30 -9.09 10.88 8.12
N LYS A 31 -7.79 11.17 8.26
CA LYS A 31 -6.84 11.21 7.14
C LYS A 31 -5.87 10.06 7.24
N PRO A 32 -5.54 9.39 6.12
CA PRO A 32 -4.49 8.39 6.13
C PRO A 32 -3.19 9.00 6.65
N PHE A 33 -2.58 8.35 7.63
CA PHE A 33 -1.40 8.86 8.31
C PHE A 33 -0.20 7.94 8.17
N GLU A 34 -0.42 6.63 8.20
CA GLU A 34 0.64 5.65 8.05
C GLU A 34 0.13 4.42 7.34
N VAL A 35 1.03 3.76 6.62
CA VAL A 35 0.74 2.55 5.87
C VAL A 35 1.77 1.50 6.22
N PHE A 36 1.30 0.32 6.62
CA PHE A 36 2.14 -0.84 6.81
C PHE A 36 1.78 -1.88 5.76
N ALA A 37 2.77 -2.46 5.15
CA ALA A 37 2.54 -3.49 4.15
C ALA A 37 3.46 -4.67 4.44
N THR A 38 2.89 -5.87 4.41
CA THR A 38 3.65 -7.11 4.66
C THR A 38 3.25 -8.17 3.65
N MET A 39 4.23 -8.98 3.26
CA MET A 39 4.00 -10.12 2.38
C MET A 39 3.94 -11.38 3.21
N GLY A 40 2.91 -12.21 2.96
CA GLY A 40 2.85 -13.54 3.54
C GLY A 40 3.62 -14.51 2.64
N LYS A 41 4.59 -15.24 3.17
CA LYS A 41 5.33 -16.28 2.49
C LYS A 41 6.02 -15.82 1.20
N ALA A 42 6.57 -14.63 1.19
CA ALA A 42 7.33 -14.12 0.04
C ALA A 42 8.83 -14.32 0.28
N GLY A 43 9.61 -14.31 -0.79
CA GLY A 43 11.05 -14.27 -0.68
C GLY A 43 11.50 -12.95 -0.02
N GLY A 44 12.73 -12.95 0.51
CA GLY A 44 13.26 -11.78 1.24
C GLY A 44 13.29 -10.50 0.41
N CYS A 45 13.52 -10.63 -0.90
CA CYS A 45 13.56 -9.45 -1.78
C CYS A 45 12.20 -8.78 -1.86
N ALA A 46 11.13 -9.55 -2.09
CA ALA A 46 9.77 -8.99 -2.17
C ALA A 46 9.37 -8.38 -0.83
N SER A 47 9.67 -9.04 0.28
CA SER A 47 9.34 -8.55 1.60
C SER A 47 10.04 -7.23 1.92
N SER A 48 11.33 -7.11 1.58
CA SER A 48 12.08 -5.87 1.84
C SER A 48 11.60 -4.72 0.97
N GLN A 49 11.25 -4.99 -0.28
CA GLN A 49 10.71 -3.96 -1.18
C GLN A 49 9.38 -3.43 -0.65
N ILE A 50 8.50 -4.32 -0.18
CA ILE A 50 7.18 -3.89 0.29
C ILE A 50 7.28 -3.13 1.61
N GLU A 51 8.21 -3.50 2.48
CA GLU A 51 8.46 -2.74 3.71
C GLU A 51 8.95 -1.35 3.38
N THR A 52 9.86 -1.21 2.41
CA THR A 52 10.39 0.08 1.97
C THR A 52 9.26 0.96 1.42
N ILE A 53 8.37 0.38 0.60
CA ILE A 53 7.22 1.11 0.07
C ILE A 53 6.35 1.65 1.21
N GLY A 54 6.03 0.81 2.19
CA GLY A 54 5.23 1.23 3.33
C GLY A 54 5.85 2.38 4.11
N ARG A 55 7.15 2.30 4.35
CA ARG A 55 7.88 3.36 5.06
C ARG A 55 7.89 4.68 4.30
N LEU A 56 8.13 4.64 2.99
CA LEU A 56 8.17 5.85 2.17
C LEU A 56 6.78 6.47 2.02
N VAL A 57 5.75 5.64 1.87
CA VAL A 57 4.37 6.15 1.81
C VAL A 57 4.01 6.81 3.14
N SER A 58 4.34 6.18 4.27
CA SER A 58 4.07 6.75 5.59
C SER A 58 4.77 8.09 5.77
N LEU A 59 6.03 8.18 5.36
CA LEU A 59 6.79 9.42 5.43
C LEU A 59 6.09 10.53 4.62
N ALA A 60 5.70 10.22 3.40
CA ALA A 60 5.01 11.18 2.53
C ALA A 60 3.71 11.68 3.17
N LEU A 61 2.91 10.77 3.73
CA LEU A 61 1.64 11.14 4.35
C LEU A 61 1.84 12.00 5.58
N ARG A 62 2.87 11.73 6.38
CA ARG A 62 3.18 12.53 7.57
C ARG A 62 3.59 13.94 7.23
N TYR A 63 4.17 14.15 6.06
CA TYR A 63 4.54 15.49 5.58
C TYR A 63 3.46 16.09 4.70
N ASN A 64 2.24 15.57 4.78
CA ASN A 64 1.05 16.11 4.11
C ASN A 64 1.13 16.09 2.59
N VAL A 65 1.86 15.14 2.02
CA VAL A 65 1.79 14.92 0.59
C VAL A 65 0.41 14.35 0.25
N ASP A 66 -0.24 14.90 -0.77
CA ASP A 66 -1.55 14.44 -1.20
C ASP A 66 -1.47 12.95 -1.56
N ILE A 67 -2.33 12.13 -0.95
CA ILE A 67 -2.34 10.69 -1.16
C ILE A 67 -2.54 10.33 -2.64
N LYS A 68 -3.27 11.14 -3.39
CA LYS A 68 -3.46 10.89 -4.82
C LYS A 68 -2.15 11.00 -5.59
N LYS A 69 -1.25 11.89 -5.18
CA LYS A 69 0.07 12.01 -5.78
C LYS A 69 0.94 10.81 -5.42
N VAL A 70 0.80 10.30 -4.19
CA VAL A 70 1.53 9.10 -3.76
C VAL A 70 1.07 7.89 -4.58
N ILE A 71 -0.23 7.71 -4.73
CA ILE A 71 -0.81 6.62 -5.51
C ILE A 71 -0.27 6.65 -6.94
N LYS A 72 -0.21 7.84 -7.53
CA LYS A 72 0.23 8.01 -8.91
C LYS A 72 1.68 7.54 -9.12
N GLN A 73 2.52 7.60 -8.09
CA GLN A 73 3.90 7.15 -8.21
C GLN A 73 4.05 5.63 -8.25
N MET A 74 3.05 4.91 -7.76
CA MET A 74 3.12 3.45 -7.65
C MET A 74 2.20 2.72 -8.62
N ALA A 75 1.09 3.37 -9.00
CA ALA A 75 0.11 2.75 -9.89
C ALA A 75 0.72 2.53 -11.27
N GLY A 76 0.44 1.38 -11.85
CA GLY A 76 0.90 1.06 -13.20
C GLY A 76 2.31 0.52 -13.29
N ILE A 77 3.05 0.45 -12.19
CA ILE A 77 4.39 -0.14 -12.21
C ILE A 77 4.26 -1.66 -12.32
N SER A 78 4.88 -2.24 -13.32
CA SER A 78 4.77 -3.65 -13.62
C SER A 78 6.03 -4.40 -13.20
N CYS A 79 5.86 -5.66 -12.77
CA CYS A 79 6.97 -6.57 -12.54
C CYS A 79 6.78 -7.81 -13.41
N HIS A 80 7.80 -8.69 -13.45
CA HIS A 80 7.74 -9.89 -14.28
C HIS A 80 6.71 -10.92 -13.79
N ASN A 81 6.21 -10.77 -12.55
CA ASN A 81 5.21 -11.66 -11.97
C ASN A 81 3.83 -10.99 -11.92
N ALA A 82 3.51 -10.15 -12.90
CA ALA A 82 2.22 -9.49 -12.94
C ALA A 82 1.08 -10.51 -12.91
N LEU A 83 0.06 -10.23 -12.10
CA LEU A 83 -1.11 -11.09 -11.95
C LEU A 83 -2.25 -10.53 -12.79
N MET A 84 -2.78 -11.36 -13.68
CA MET A 84 -3.87 -10.98 -14.58
C MET A 84 -5.06 -11.86 -14.27
N ILE A 85 -6.09 -11.31 -13.63
CA ILE A 85 -7.31 -12.04 -13.29
C ILE A 85 -8.49 -11.32 -13.92
N GLY A 86 -9.05 -11.90 -15.01
CA GLY A 86 -10.16 -11.30 -15.72
C GLY A 86 -9.81 -9.89 -16.19
N GLU A 87 -10.65 -8.91 -15.83
CA GLU A 87 -10.40 -7.51 -16.13
C GLU A 87 -9.49 -6.85 -15.11
N ASN A 88 -9.22 -7.51 -13.98
CA ASN A 88 -8.38 -6.97 -12.93
C ASN A 88 -6.93 -7.34 -13.19
N LYS A 89 -6.07 -6.33 -13.12
CA LYS A 89 -4.64 -6.50 -13.31
C LYS A 89 -3.92 -6.00 -12.07
N ILE A 90 -3.05 -6.84 -11.52
CA ILE A 90 -2.16 -6.42 -10.45
C ILE A 90 -0.75 -6.56 -11.01
N LEU A 91 -0.17 -5.44 -11.42
CA LEU A 91 1.07 -5.40 -12.17
C LEU A 91 2.29 -5.68 -11.29
N SER A 92 2.22 -5.30 -10.04
CA SER A 92 3.33 -5.49 -9.09
C SER A 92 2.82 -5.30 -7.66
N CYS A 93 3.70 -5.53 -6.69
CA CYS A 93 3.38 -5.25 -5.29
C CYS A 93 3.14 -3.75 -5.07
N ALA A 94 3.90 -2.90 -5.76
CA ALA A 94 3.70 -1.45 -5.69
C ALA A 94 2.34 -1.07 -6.25
N ASP A 95 1.95 -1.64 -7.39
CA ASP A 95 0.65 -1.40 -8.00
C ASP A 95 -0.47 -1.89 -7.09
N ALA A 96 -0.29 -3.02 -6.40
CA ALA A 96 -1.27 -3.55 -5.46
C ALA A 96 -1.49 -2.59 -4.28
N VAL A 97 -0.42 -2.02 -3.74
CA VAL A 97 -0.52 -1.03 -2.66
C VAL A 97 -1.29 0.20 -3.16
N ALA A 98 -0.97 0.67 -4.37
CA ALA A 98 -1.67 1.81 -4.98
C ALA A 98 -3.16 1.52 -5.11
N ASN A 99 -3.54 0.32 -5.56
CA ASN A 99 -4.94 -0.07 -5.71
C ASN A 99 -5.68 -0.10 -4.36
N VAL A 100 -5.02 -0.59 -3.31
CA VAL A 100 -5.61 -0.60 -1.96
C VAL A 100 -5.81 0.83 -1.45
N LEU A 101 -4.83 1.71 -1.64
CA LEU A 101 -4.95 3.10 -1.23
C LEU A 101 -6.09 3.80 -1.98
N GLN A 102 -6.21 3.55 -3.29
CA GLN A 102 -7.28 4.12 -4.09
C GLN A 102 -8.64 3.64 -3.62
N GLU A 103 -8.78 2.35 -3.34
CA GLU A 103 -10.02 1.78 -2.80
C GLU A 103 -10.38 2.40 -1.46
N HIS A 104 -9.38 2.59 -0.60
CA HIS A 104 -9.58 3.14 0.74
C HIS A 104 -10.13 4.57 0.68
N ILE A 105 -9.55 5.43 -0.14
CA ILE A 105 -10.01 6.83 -0.25
C ILE A 105 -11.36 6.93 -0.97
N ALA A 106 -11.67 5.99 -1.86
CA ALA A 106 -12.95 5.99 -2.58
C ALA A 106 -14.14 5.64 -1.67
N LYS A 107 -13.89 4.97 -0.55
CA LYS A 107 -14.94 4.57 0.41
C LYS A 107 -15.30 5.66 1.40
N LYS A 108 -14.63 6.77 1.36
CA LYS A 108 -14.85 7.88 2.29
C LYS A 108 -15.81 8.94 1.76
#